data_c158acbbdb12edbc23ed6eaf9643dbdc
#
_entry.id   c158acbbdb12edbc23ed6eaf9643dbdc
#
_cell.length_a   1.000
_cell.length_b   1.000
_cell.length_c   1.000
_cell.angle_alpha   90.00
_cell.angle_beta   90.00
_cell.angle_gamma   90.00
#
_symmetry.space_group_name_H-M   'P 1'
#
loop_
_entity.id
_entity.type
_entity.pdbx_description
1 polymer ?
#
loop_
_entity_poly.entity_id
_entity_poly.type
_entity_poly.pdbx_seq_one_letter_code
_entity_poly.pdbx_strand_id
1 'polypeptide(L)'
;FPITINESDHDWQAGPYEGVELKILRKDEATGGVTVLRKFHAGVTVPAHIHPEANETAYVLSGEWEESGTVHTAGTLFYAPRGEPHGPHVARTEVVSLTIFDGPLTVVRVES
;
A
#
# COMPACT_ATOMS: atom_id res chain seq x y z
N PHE A 1 -2.58 25.67 3.37
CA PHE A 1 -3.42 24.48 3.48
C PHE A 1 -3.93 24.33 4.91
N PRO A 2 -5.22 24.03 5.13
CA PRO A 2 -5.76 23.83 6.47
C PRO A 2 -5.15 22.66 7.23
N ILE A 3 -4.67 21.64 6.52
CA ILE A 3 -4.02 20.46 7.10
C ILE A 3 -2.66 20.28 6.44
N THR A 4 -1.63 20.18 7.25
CA THR A 4 -0.26 19.91 6.79
C THR A 4 0.32 18.82 7.65
N ILE A 5 0.85 17.77 7.01
CA ILE A 5 1.39 16.61 7.70
C ILE A 5 2.77 16.33 7.12
N ASN A 6 3.77 16.22 8.00
CA ASN A 6 5.11 15.79 7.61
C ASN A 6 5.29 14.34 8.04
N GLU A 7 5.71 13.48 7.12
CA GLU A 7 5.87 12.04 7.40
C GLU A 7 6.90 11.76 8.48
N SER A 8 7.88 12.65 8.66
CA SER A 8 8.90 12.49 9.70
C SER A 8 8.36 12.61 11.12
N ASP A 9 7.15 13.15 11.29
CA ASP A 9 6.49 13.26 12.59
C ASP A 9 5.70 11.99 12.94
N HIS A 10 5.75 10.98 12.09
CA HIS A 10 5.03 9.72 12.26
C HIS A 10 6.01 8.55 12.31
N ASP A 11 5.73 7.58 13.17
CA ASP A 11 6.53 6.38 13.30
C ASP A 11 6.04 5.27 12.38
N TRP A 12 6.96 4.41 11.93
CA TRP A 12 6.61 3.19 11.23
C TRP A 12 5.93 2.22 12.20
N GLN A 13 4.86 1.60 11.74
CA GLN A 13 4.11 0.59 12.48
C GLN A 13 4.10 -0.71 11.69
N ALA A 14 3.91 -1.84 12.36
CA ALA A 14 3.75 -3.11 11.67
C ALA A 14 2.54 -3.06 10.72
N GLY A 15 2.75 -3.54 9.51
CA GLY A 15 1.70 -3.65 8.50
C GLY A 15 0.97 -5.00 8.58
N PRO A 16 0.06 -5.27 7.61
CA PRO A 16 -0.74 -6.50 7.61
C PRO A 16 0.05 -7.77 7.28
N TYR A 17 1.29 -7.63 6.81
CA TYR A 17 2.16 -8.74 6.47
C TYR A 17 3.52 -8.56 7.11
N GLU A 18 4.22 -9.67 7.38
CA GLU A 18 5.60 -9.61 7.84
C GLU A 18 6.46 -8.93 6.77
N GLY A 19 7.35 -8.04 7.20
CA GLY A 19 8.22 -7.27 6.31
C GLY A 19 7.55 -6.06 5.67
N VAL A 20 6.33 -5.73 6.07
CA VAL A 20 5.62 -4.53 5.61
C VAL A 20 5.36 -3.61 6.79
N GLU A 21 5.70 -2.35 6.62
CA GLU A 21 5.51 -1.31 7.63
C GLU A 21 4.65 -0.19 7.06
N LEU A 22 3.91 0.47 7.93
CA LEU A 22 3.02 1.57 7.58
C LEU A 22 3.34 2.82 8.38
N LYS A 23 3.24 3.99 7.75
CA LYS A 23 3.06 5.28 8.42
C LYS A 23 1.69 5.80 8.04
N ILE A 24 0.78 5.85 8.99
CA ILE A 24 -0.57 6.39 8.75
C ILE A 24 -0.46 7.90 8.84
N LEU A 25 -0.55 8.58 7.69
CA LEU A 25 -0.43 10.04 7.63
C LEU A 25 -1.75 10.74 7.94
N ARG A 26 -2.87 10.15 7.50
CA ARG A 26 -4.18 10.75 7.70
C ARG A 26 -5.24 9.65 7.72
N LYS A 27 -6.22 9.82 8.61
CA LYS A 27 -7.46 9.02 8.61
C LYS A 27 -8.61 9.95 8.31
N ASP A 28 -9.54 9.48 7.48
CA ASP A 28 -10.80 10.17 7.22
C ASP A 28 -11.87 9.51 8.08
N GLU A 29 -12.30 10.19 9.12
CA GLU A 29 -13.28 9.65 10.06
C GLU A 29 -14.66 9.41 9.42
N ALA A 30 -14.99 10.18 8.38
CA ALA A 30 -16.29 10.06 7.72
C ALA A 30 -16.37 8.79 6.86
N THR A 31 -15.29 8.39 6.22
CA THR A 31 -15.26 7.28 5.26
C THR A 31 -14.51 6.05 5.79
N GLY A 32 -13.70 6.22 6.83
CA GLY A 32 -12.75 5.21 7.28
C GLY A 32 -11.51 5.11 6.40
N GLY A 33 -11.41 5.97 5.40
CA GLY A 33 -10.27 5.99 4.48
C GLY A 33 -8.97 6.40 5.16
N VAL A 34 -7.85 5.97 4.58
CA VAL A 34 -6.52 6.27 5.11
C VAL A 34 -5.56 6.64 3.99
N THR A 35 -4.67 7.57 4.31
CA THR A 35 -3.51 7.88 3.48
C THR A 35 -2.26 7.41 4.23
N VAL A 36 -1.50 6.50 3.61
CA VAL A 36 -0.39 5.85 4.28
C VAL A 36 0.85 5.84 3.39
N LEU A 37 2.02 5.90 4.02
CA LEU A 37 3.25 5.41 3.40
C LEU A 37 3.39 3.93 3.76
N ARG A 38 3.74 3.12 2.79
CA ARG A 38 4.03 1.70 3.00
C ARG A 38 5.49 1.44 2.63
N LYS A 39 6.16 0.69 3.48
CA LYS A 39 7.52 0.21 3.22
C LYS A 39 7.48 -1.31 3.14
N PHE A 40 7.95 -1.84 2.03
CA PHE A 40 8.08 -3.29 1.81
C PHE A 40 9.56 -3.61 1.85
N HIS A 41 9.97 -4.45 2.79
CA HIS A 41 11.38 -4.86 2.88
C HIS A 41 11.77 -5.70 1.66
N ALA A 42 13.04 -5.61 1.25
CA ALA A 42 13.53 -6.39 0.11
C ALA A 42 13.22 -7.88 0.31
N GLY A 43 12.70 -8.53 -0.73
CA GLY A 43 12.36 -9.95 -0.72
C GLY A 43 10.95 -10.26 -0.24
N VAL A 44 10.20 -9.29 0.27
CA VAL A 44 8.83 -9.52 0.70
C VAL A 44 7.94 -9.87 -0.48
N THR A 45 7.15 -10.92 -0.31
CA THR A 45 6.08 -11.29 -1.23
C THR A 45 4.75 -10.97 -0.57
N VAL A 46 3.95 -10.12 -1.21
CA VAL A 46 2.59 -9.83 -0.78
C VAL A 46 1.66 -10.76 -1.58
N PRO A 47 0.91 -11.65 -0.90
CA PRO A 47 0.03 -12.57 -1.62
C PRO A 47 -1.12 -11.84 -2.32
N ALA A 48 -1.70 -12.49 -3.32
CA ALA A 48 -2.89 -11.96 -3.99
C ALA A 48 -4.01 -11.76 -2.97
N HIS A 49 -4.69 -10.62 -3.05
CA HIS A 49 -5.71 -10.25 -2.07
C HIS A 49 -6.69 -9.26 -2.67
N ILE A 50 -7.76 -9.01 -1.93
CA ILE A 50 -8.73 -7.96 -2.24
C ILE A 50 -8.81 -6.99 -1.06
N HIS A 51 -9.25 -5.77 -1.36
CA HIS A 51 -9.71 -4.83 -0.35
C HIS A 51 -11.23 -4.71 -0.51
N PRO A 52 -12.03 -5.35 0.37
CA PRO A 52 -13.48 -5.39 0.16
C PRO A 52 -14.18 -4.06 0.44
N GLU A 53 -13.53 -3.13 1.15
CA GLU A 53 -14.17 -1.91 1.61
C GLU A 53 -13.58 -0.63 1.02
N ALA A 54 -12.56 -0.74 0.14
CA ALA A 54 -11.90 0.43 -0.39
C ALA A 54 -11.36 0.23 -1.80
N ASN A 55 -11.33 1.33 -2.56
CA ASN A 55 -10.49 1.43 -3.75
C ASN A 55 -9.09 1.83 -3.29
N GLU A 56 -8.08 1.28 -3.91
CA GLU A 56 -6.68 1.59 -3.58
C GLU A 56 -6.03 2.36 -4.72
N THR A 57 -5.39 3.48 -4.39
CA THR A 57 -4.48 4.19 -5.30
C THR A 57 -3.09 4.16 -4.67
N ALA A 58 -2.11 3.61 -5.36
CA ALA A 58 -0.74 3.50 -4.86
C ALA A 58 0.24 4.11 -5.84
N TYR A 59 1.15 4.93 -5.33
CA TYR A 59 2.19 5.57 -6.12
C TYR A 59 3.56 5.16 -5.58
N VAL A 60 4.38 4.54 -6.42
CA VAL A 60 5.71 4.07 -6.04
C VAL A 60 6.66 5.26 -5.95
N LEU A 61 7.20 5.50 -4.76
CA LEU A 61 8.16 6.57 -4.51
C LEU A 61 9.60 6.09 -4.73
N SER A 62 9.90 4.83 -4.38
CA SER A 62 11.24 4.27 -4.52
C SER A 62 11.19 2.75 -4.60
N GLY A 63 12.22 2.16 -5.18
CA GLY A 63 12.41 0.72 -5.23
C GLY A 63 11.89 0.06 -6.48
N GLU A 64 12.00 -1.28 -6.51
CA GLU A 64 11.59 -2.13 -7.62
C GLU A 64 10.53 -3.11 -7.15
N TRP A 65 9.38 -3.03 -7.76
CA TRP A 65 8.19 -3.80 -7.42
C TRP A 65 7.81 -4.69 -8.59
N GLU A 66 7.81 -6.01 -8.39
CA GLU A 66 7.48 -6.95 -9.46
C GLU A 66 6.06 -7.46 -9.32
N GLU A 67 5.31 -7.40 -10.41
CA GLU A 67 3.98 -7.98 -10.52
C GLU A 67 3.81 -8.62 -11.88
N SER A 68 3.39 -9.86 -11.91
CA SER A 68 3.11 -10.61 -13.15
C SER A 68 4.30 -10.59 -14.14
N GLY A 69 5.51 -10.69 -13.61
CA GLY A 69 6.74 -10.71 -14.42
C GLY A 69 7.22 -9.35 -14.89
N THR A 70 6.53 -8.27 -14.53
CA THR A 70 6.94 -6.91 -14.88
C THR A 70 7.46 -6.20 -13.64
N VAL A 71 8.63 -5.55 -13.78
CA VAL A 71 9.22 -4.74 -12.72
C VAL A 71 8.77 -3.29 -12.88
N HIS A 72 8.17 -2.76 -11.82
CA HIS A 72 7.73 -1.37 -11.76
C HIS A 72 8.64 -0.58 -10.83
N THR A 73 8.97 0.64 -11.23
CA THR A 73 9.90 1.50 -10.50
C THR A 73 9.21 2.77 -10.01
N ALA A 74 9.98 3.67 -9.38
CA ALA A 74 9.47 4.96 -8.92
C ALA A 74 8.71 5.68 -10.04
N GLY A 75 7.59 6.30 -9.70
CA GLY A 75 6.73 7.00 -10.65
C GLY A 75 5.59 6.15 -11.19
N THR A 76 5.48 4.88 -10.79
CA THR A 76 4.38 4.01 -11.21
C THR A 76 3.17 4.23 -10.31
N LEU A 77 2.01 4.41 -10.93
CA LEU A 77 0.72 4.46 -10.23
C LEU A 77 -0.03 3.15 -10.46
N PHE A 78 -0.50 2.56 -9.36
CA PHE A 78 -1.38 1.41 -9.38
C PHE A 78 -2.76 1.82 -8.89
N TYR A 79 -3.79 1.22 -9.47
CA TYR A 79 -5.16 1.40 -9.01
C TYR A 79 -5.86 0.05 -8.94
N ALA A 80 -6.42 -0.27 -7.78
CA ALA A 80 -7.19 -1.49 -7.56
C ALA A 80 -8.61 -1.11 -7.11
N PRO A 81 -9.63 -1.37 -7.97
CA PRO A 81 -11.01 -1.17 -7.57
C PRO A 81 -11.38 -2.07 -6.39
N ARG A 82 -12.33 -1.58 -5.59
CA ARG A 82 -12.87 -2.33 -4.47
C ARG A 82 -13.28 -3.75 -4.88
N GLY A 83 -12.85 -4.73 -4.11
CA GLY A 83 -13.23 -6.12 -4.30
C GLY A 83 -12.54 -6.85 -5.44
N GLU A 84 -11.72 -6.16 -6.24
CA GLU A 84 -10.98 -6.82 -7.31
C GLU A 84 -9.64 -7.38 -6.80
N PRO A 85 -9.30 -8.62 -7.13
CA PRO A 85 -8.03 -9.21 -6.73
C PRO A 85 -6.85 -8.51 -7.39
N HIS A 86 -5.77 -8.36 -6.65
CA HIS A 86 -4.48 -7.92 -7.17
C HIS A 86 -3.33 -8.61 -6.45
N GLY A 87 -2.17 -8.66 -7.08
CA GLY A 87 -1.05 -9.45 -6.63
C GLY A 87 -1.00 -10.83 -7.26
N PRO A 88 -0.06 -11.71 -6.83
CA PRO A 88 0.98 -11.41 -5.82
C PRO A 88 2.00 -10.38 -6.30
N HIS A 89 2.62 -9.71 -5.34
CA HIS A 89 3.68 -8.73 -5.60
C HIS A 89 4.97 -9.14 -4.89
N VAL A 90 6.10 -8.82 -5.48
CA VAL A 90 7.41 -9.07 -4.88
C VAL A 90 8.20 -7.75 -4.84
N ALA A 91 8.67 -7.39 -3.64
CA ALA A 91 9.61 -6.28 -3.48
C ALA A 91 11.01 -6.81 -3.80
N ARG A 92 11.55 -6.45 -4.96
CA ARG A 92 12.89 -6.89 -5.36
C ARG A 92 13.97 -6.15 -4.58
N THR A 93 13.69 -4.90 -4.26
CA THR A 93 14.46 -4.06 -3.34
C THR A 93 13.50 -3.58 -2.27
N GLU A 94 13.98 -2.80 -1.31
CA GLU A 94 13.04 -2.06 -0.46
C GLU A 94 12.19 -1.15 -1.34
N VAL A 95 10.88 -1.18 -1.13
CA VAL A 95 9.93 -0.34 -1.86
C VAL A 95 9.19 0.55 -0.89
N VAL A 96 9.08 1.83 -1.23
CA VAL A 96 8.23 2.77 -0.50
C VAL A 96 7.17 3.30 -1.45
N SER A 97 5.91 3.24 -1.01
CA SER A 97 4.78 3.76 -1.78
C SER A 97 3.93 4.69 -0.94
N LEU A 98 3.37 5.71 -1.60
CA LEU A 98 2.28 6.51 -1.02
C LEU A 98 0.97 5.88 -1.49
N THR A 99 0.11 5.53 -0.55
CA THR A 99 -1.12 4.82 -0.86
C THR A 99 -2.32 5.49 -0.21
N ILE A 100 -3.42 5.57 -0.97
CA ILE A 100 -4.67 6.14 -0.52
C ILE A 100 -5.75 5.05 -0.64
N PHE A 101 -6.41 4.76 0.48
CA PHE A 101 -7.61 3.93 0.53
C PHE A 101 -8.78 4.86 0.82
N ASP A 102 -9.83 4.79 0.02
CA ASP A 102 -11.00 5.67 0.18
C ASP A 102 -12.05 5.11 1.13
N GLY A 103 -11.77 4.03 1.79
CA GLY A 103 -12.56 3.38 2.83
C GLY A 103 -11.66 2.63 3.78
N PRO A 104 -12.22 1.84 4.72
CA PRO A 104 -11.42 1.10 5.69
C PRO A 104 -10.40 0.18 5.01
N LEU A 105 -9.18 0.19 5.54
CA LEU A 105 -8.12 -0.71 5.08
C LEU A 105 -8.36 -2.09 5.67
N THR A 106 -9.01 -2.94 4.91
CA THR A 106 -9.22 -4.34 5.23
C THR A 106 -8.62 -5.19 4.10
N VAL A 107 -8.16 -6.37 4.44
CA VAL A 107 -7.46 -7.26 3.51
C VAL A 107 -8.06 -8.65 3.62
N VAL A 108 -8.45 -9.22 2.48
CA VAL A 108 -8.87 -10.62 2.40
C VAL A 108 -8.00 -11.31 1.37
N ARG A 109 -7.31 -12.36 1.80
CA ARG A 109 -6.43 -13.13 0.93
C ARG A 109 -7.26 -13.92 -0.07
N VAL A 110 -6.83 -13.90 -1.33
CA VAL A 110 -7.46 -14.69 -2.39
C VAL A 110 -6.82 -16.07 -2.38
N GLU A 111 -7.63 -17.10 -2.17
CA GLU A 111 -7.20 -18.48 -2.29
C GLU A 111 -7.22 -18.90 -3.77
N SER A 112 -6.20 -19.63 -4.16
CA SER A 112 -6.12 -20.14 -5.53
C SER A 112 -6.33 -21.65 -5.56
#